data_e68ed706a5156e8c241cdcba98d8f3f9
#
_entry.id   e68ed706a5156e8c241cdcba98d8f3f9
#
_cell.length_a   1.000
_cell.length_b   1.000
_cell.length_c   1.000
_cell.angle_alpha   90.00
_cell.angle_beta   90.00
_cell.angle_gamma   90.00
#
_symmetry.space_group_name_H-M   'P 1'
#
loop_
_entity.id
_entity.type
_entity.pdbx_description
1 polymer ?
#
loop_
_entity_poly.entity_id
_entity_poly.type
_entity_poly.pdbx_seq_one_letter_code
_entity_poly.pdbx_strand_id
1 'polypeptide(L)'
;RLSPQVNCYSDLESKDPIDLNQYLLKLKKDKLDYIEVHVFLGKDDRVPARLILSVADENTYQKRLQKTTKQAKSTGHNVSEKFKARARLNIMVSNVPSDVLKTNEIRKVYAMRWQIELIFKAWKSLVTIDEFNSTKINRFECQLYGKLIWIILNLKIFSYIQKQVYNQPALIENMF
;
A
#
# COMPACT_ATOMS: atom_id res chain seq x y z
N ARG A 1 0.31 -4.60 -1.13
CA ARG A 1 0.94 -5.53 -0.17
C ARG A 1 0.08 -6.77 -0.04
N LEU A 2 0.70 -7.95 -0.13
CA LEU A 2 -0.01 -9.23 -0.04
C LEU A 2 -0.54 -9.47 1.39
N SER A 3 -1.82 -9.86 1.48
CA SER A 3 -2.39 -10.31 2.75
C SER A 3 -1.70 -11.60 3.24
N PRO A 4 -1.52 -11.78 4.56
CA PRO A 4 -0.97 -13.02 5.14
C PRO A 4 -1.76 -14.28 4.79
N GLN A 5 -3.03 -14.16 4.47
CA GLN A 5 -3.93 -15.28 4.20
C GLN A 5 -3.89 -15.77 2.74
N VAL A 6 -3.28 -15.00 1.82
CA VAL A 6 -3.23 -15.39 0.41
C VAL A 6 -2.06 -16.33 0.17
N ASN A 7 -2.36 -17.52 -0.34
CA ASN A 7 -1.38 -18.47 -0.79
C ASN A 7 -0.86 -18.10 -2.18
N CYS A 8 0.43 -18.31 -2.40
CA CYS A 8 1.10 -18.13 -3.69
C CYS A 8 1.60 -19.49 -4.16
N TYR A 9 1.48 -19.78 -5.44
CA TYR A 9 1.89 -21.03 -6.05
C TYR A 9 2.83 -20.78 -7.23
N SER A 10 3.73 -21.72 -7.51
CA SER A 10 4.70 -21.60 -8.61
C SER A 10 4.04 -21.72 -9.98
N ASP A 11 3.01 -22.52 -10.08
CA ASP A 11 2.26 -22.82 -11.31
C ASP A 11 0.79 -23.12 -11.03
N LEU A 12 0.02 -23.39 -12.10
CA LEU A 12 -1.42 -23.68 -12.01
C LEU A 12 -1.72 -25.03 -11.36
N GLU A 13 -0.81 -25.99 -11.45
CA GLU A 13 -1.02 -27.37 -11.00
C GLU A 13 -0.44 -27.63 -9.61
N SER A 14 0.40 -26.74 -9.10
CA SER A 14 1.03 -26.90 -7.78
C SER A 14 -0.01 -27.03 -6.68
N LYS A 15 0.11 -28.10 -5.89
CA LYS A 15 -0.78 -28.34 -4.73
C LYS A 15 -0.33 -27.54 -3.52
N ASP A 16 0.98 -27.36 -3.35
CA ASP A 16 1.57 -26.71 -2.19
C ASP A 16 1.94 -25.25 -2.49
N PRO A 17 1.65 -24.32 -1.55
CA PRO A 17 2.08 -22.95 -1.69
C PRO A 17 3.58 -22.80 -1.58
N ILE A 18 4.16 -21.81 -2.28
CA ILE A 18 5.60 -21.51 -2.20
C ILE A 18 6.04 -21.17 -0.78
N ASP A 19 7.20 -21.70 -0.39
CA ASP A 19 7.83 -21.35 0.89
C ASP A 19 8.62 -20.04 0.76
N LEU A 20 8.09 -18.99 1.39
CA LEU A 20 8.73 -17.68 1.42
C LEU A 20 10.06 -17.65 2.19
N ASN A 21 10.34 -18.65 3.04
CA ASN A 21 11.61 -18.73 3.77
C ASN A 21 12.80 -18.94 2.83
N GLN A 22 12.61 -19.71 1.79
CA GLN A 22 13.67 -19.95 0.79
C GLN A 22 14.11 -18.65 0.13
N TYR A 23 13.17 -17.78 -0.19
CA TYR A 23 13.45 -16.46 -0.78
C TYR A 23 14.11 -15.51 0.22
N LEU A 24 13.73 -15.56 1.52
CA LEU A 24 14.41 -14.79 2.55
C LEU A 24 15.87 -15.20 2.71
N LEU A 25 16.15 -16.50 2.70
CA LEU A 25 17.51 -17.04 2.74
C LEU A 25 18.32 -16.61 1.51
N LYS A 26 17.74 -16.70 0.33
CA LYS A 26 18.36 -16.27 -0.93
C LYS A 26 18.67 -14.78 -0.94
N LEU A 27 17.72 -13.93 -0.54
CA LEU A 27 17.92 -12.47 -0.42
C LEU A 27 19.10 -12.14 0.49
N LYS A 28 19.22 -12.84 1.64
CA LYS A 28 20.30 -12.61 2.60
C LYS A 28 21.66 -13.14 2.10
N LYS A 29 21.67 -14.34 1.52
CA LYS A 29 22.89 -14.99 1.03
C LYS A 29 23.51 -14.19 -0.12
N ASP A 30 22.69 -13.82 -1.09
CA ASP A 30 23.13 -13.16 -2.32
C ASP A 30 23.17 -11.64 -2.20
N LYS A 31 22.83 -11.09 -1.02
CA LYS A 31 22.76 -9.64 -0.71
C LYS A 31 21.95 -8.86 -1.76
N LEU A 32 20.82 -9.43 -2.20
CA LEU A 32 19.96 -8.82 -3.19
C LEU A 32 18.99 -7.84 -2.54
N ASP A 33 18.77 -6.69 -3.18
CA ASP A 33 17.80 -5.70 -2.74
C ASP A 33 16.37 -6.22 -2.85
N TYR A 34 16.09 -6.99 -3.91
CA TYR A 34 14.81 -7.63 -4.13
C TYR A 34 14.93 -8.89 -4.99
N ILE A 35 13.93 -9.75 -4.92
CA ILE A 35 13.71 -10.87 -5.83
C ILE A 35 12.32 -10.71 -6.43
N GLU A 36 12.21 -10.90 -7.74
CA GLU A 36 10.95 -10.99 -8.46
C GLU A 36 10.66 -12.42 -8.87
N VAL A 37 9.42 -12.86 -8.63
CA VAL A 37 8.96 -14.20 -8.96
C VAL A 37 7.58 -14.11 -9.59
N HIS A 38 7.37 -14.82 -10.69
CA HIS A 38 6.03 -15.03 -11.24
C HIS A 38 5.31 -16.10 -10.43
N VAL A 39 4.10 -15.82 -10.03
CA VAL A 39 3.30 -16.68 -9.14
C VAL A 39 1.85 -16.66 -9.52
N PHE A 40 1.12 -17.65 -9.03
CA PHE A 40 -0.32 -17.72 -9.09
C PHE A 40 -0.91 -17.49 -7.69
N LEU A 41 -1.82 -16.55 -7.56
CA LEU A 41 -2.44 -16.17 -6.30
C LEU A 41 -3.81 -16.82 -6.13
N GLY A 42 -4.11 -17.21 -4.91
CA GLY A 42 -5.38 -17.86 -4.58
C GLY A 42 -5.32 -19.37 -4.68
N LYS A 43 -6.21 -20.05 -3.97
CA LYS A 43 -6.28 -21.50 -3.93
C LYS A 43 -7.00 -22.05 -5.18
N ASP A 44 -8.08 -21.38 -5.54
CA ASP A 44 -9.01 -21.86 -6.58
C ASP A 44 -8.82 -21.08 -7.89
N ASP A 45 -8.83 -19.74 -7.84
CA ASP A 45 -8.81 -18.89 -9.05
C ASP A 45 -7.44 -18.81 -9.74
N ARG A 46 -6.34 -19.05 -9.02
CA ARG A 46 -4.97 -19.07 -9.59
C ARG A 46 -4.64 -17.85 -10.46
N VAL A 47 -4.84 -16.67 -9.93
CA VAL A 47 -4.60 -15.42 -10.67
C VAL A 47 -3.10 -15.18 -10.87
N PRO A 48 -2.60 -15.03 -12.11
CA PRO A 48 -1.20 -14.78 -12.38
C PRO A 48 -0.79 -13.40 -11.86
N ALA A 49 0.38 -13.34 -11.20
CA ALA A 49 0.90 -12.10 -10.66
C ALA A 49 2.43 -12.15 -10.53
N ARG A 50 3.04 -10.96 -10.45
CA ARG A 50 4.45 -10.75 -10.11
C ARG A 50 4.54 -10.52 -8.60
N LEU A 51 5.31 -11.36 -7.94
CA LEU A 51 5.62 -11.25 -6.52
C LEU A 51 6.99 -10.60 -6.35
N ILE A 52 7.06 -9.46 -5.71
CA ILE A 52 8.30 -8.74 -5.42
C ILE A 52 8.59 -8.84 -3.93
N LEU A 53 9.73 -9.43 -3.61
CA LEU A 53 10.18 -9.70 -2.26
C LEU A 53 11.42 -8.88 -1.94
N SER A 54 11.43 -8.19 -0.82
CA SER A 54 12.61 -7.51 -0.29
C SER A 54 12.70 -7.70 1.23
N VAL A 55 13.89 -7.55 1.80
CA VAL A 55 14.05 -7.63 3.26
C VAL A 55 13.49 -6.36 3.90
N ALA A 56 12.71 -6.52 4.94
CA ALA A 56 12.24 -5.39 5.74
C ALA A 56 13.37 -4.87 6.64
N ASP A 57 13.41 -3.56 6.86
CA ASP A 57 14.29 -2.96 7.86
C ASP A 57 13.93 -3.47 9.26
N GLU A 58 14.91 -3.42 10.18
CA GLU A 58 14.75 -3.98 11.52
C GLU A 58 13.62 -3.29 12.30
N ASN A 59 13.45 -1.98 12.17
CA ASN A 59 12.37 -1.25 12.84
C ASN A 59 10.99 -1.72 12.37
N THR A 60 10.82 -1.91 11.08
CA THR A 60 9.57 -2.44 10.50
C THR A 60 9.31 -3.87 10.96
N TYR A 61 10.34 -4.71 10.99
CA TYR A 61 10.23 -6.08 11.49
C TYR A 61 9.80 -6.11 12.95
N GLN A 62 10.46 -5.35 13.83
CA GLN A 62 10.13 -5.28 15.25
C GLN A 62 8.70 -4.78 15.50
N LYS A 63 8.26 -3.73 14.80
CA LYS A 63 6.87 -3.24 14.87
C LYS A 63 5.84 -4.32 14.48
N ARG A 64 6.16 -5.11 13.45
CA ARG A 64 5.29 -6.22 13.01
C ARG A 64 5.22 -7.33 14.06
N LEU A 65 6.37 -7.70 14.64
CA LEU A 65 6.41 -8.69 15.72
C LEU A 65 5.64 -8.24 16.94
N GLN A 66 5.88 -7.02 17.43
CA GLN A 66 5.19 -6.48 18.60
C GLN A 66 3.67 -6.47 18.42
N LYS A 67 3.18 -6.03 17.25
CA LYS A 67 1.74 -6.03 16.94
C LYS A 67 1.17 -7.45 17.01
N THR A 68 1.85 -8.42 16.41
CA THR A 68 1.38 -9.81 16.38
C THR A 68 1.50 -10.49 17.73
N THR A 69 2.58 -10.24 18.47
CA THR A 69 2.76 -10.78 19.83
C THR A 69 1.69 -10.27 20.78
N LYS A 70 1.31 -8.98 20.71
CA LYS A 70 0.19 -8.43 21.48
C LYS A 70 -1.12 -9.14 21.13
N GLN A 71 -1.38 -9.35 19.84
CA GLN A 71 -2.58 -10.04 19.38
C GLN A 71 -2.57 -11.53 19.74
N ALA A 72 -1.43 -12.21 19.63
CA ALA A 72 -1.27 -13.61 19.99
C ALA A 72 -1.46 -13.83 21.50
N LYS A 73 -0.95 -12.93 22.35
CA LYS A 73 -1.17 -12.98 23.80
C LYS A 73 -2.65 -12.86 24.16
N SER A 74 -3.42 -12.00 23.48
CA SER A 74 -4.86 -11.86 23.73
C SER A 74 -5.68 -13.08 23.29
N THR A 75 -5.14 -13.90 22.38
CA THR A 75 -5.81 -15.12 21.85
C THR A 75 -5.20 -16.42 22.36
N GLY A 76 -4.21 -16.36 23.27
CA GLY A 76 -3.56 -17.57 23.85
C GLY A 76 -2.69 -18.35 22.87
N HIS A 77 -2.27 -17.76 21.73
CA HIS A 77 -1.47 -18.43 20.71
C HIS A 77 -0.03 -17.95 20.68
N ASN A 78 0.89 -18.82 20.24
CA ASN A 78 2.28 -18.47 20.02
C ASN A 78 2.51 -18.05 18.56
N VAL A 79 3.42 -17.10 18.35
CA VAL A 79 3.81 -16.63 17.01
C VAL A 79 4.66 -17.70 16.32
N SER A 80 4.18 -18.24 15.20
CA SER A 80 4.90 -19.29 14.46
C SER A 80 6.17 -18.78 13.77
N GLU A 81 7.15 -19.69 13.57
CA GLU A 81 8.38 -19.38 12.83
C GLU A 81 8.09 -18.95 11.37
N LYS A 82 7.10 -19.56 10.73
CA LYS A 82 6.63 -19.13 9.39
C LYS A 82 6.17 -17.67 9.38
N PHE A 83 5.49 -17.23 10.44
CA PHE A 83 5.10 -15.84 10.57
C PHE A 83 6.31 -14.91 10.77
N LYS A 84 7.27 -15.29 11.62
CA LYS A 84 8.48 -14.49 11.87
C LYS A 84 9.27 -14.28 10.58
N ALA A 85 9.45 -15.33 9.79
CA ALA A 85 10.12 -15.23 8.49
C ALA A 85 9.36 -14.31 7.51
N ARG A 86 8.03 -14.46 7.43
CA ARG A 86 7.18 -13.61 6.60
C ARG A 86 7.21 -12.16 7.08
N ALA A 87 7.27 -11.91 8.39
CA ALA A 87 7.37 -10.56 8.96
C ALA A 87 8.66 -9.83 8.55
N ARG A 88 9.73 -10.57 8.26
CA ARG A 88 11.00 -10.05 7.74
C ARG A 88 10.95 -9.69 6.25
N LEU A 89 9.91 -10.08 5.53
CA LEU A 89 9.77 -9.78 4.10
C LEU A 89 8.79 -8.63 3.87
N ASN A 90 9.18 -7.72 2.99
CA ASN A 90 8.25 -6.84 2.31
C ASN A 90 7.76 -7.57 1.06
N ILE A 91 6.47 -7.83 1.00
CA ILE A 91 5.85 -8.59 -0.06
C ILE A 91 4.91 -7.66 -0.82
N MET A 92 5.24 -7.38 -2.06
CA MET A 92 4.38 -6.62 -2.99
C MET A 92 3.94 -7.53 -4.12
N VAL A 93 2.78 -7.22 -4.66
CA VAL A 93 2.17 -7.95 -5.77
C VAL A 93 1.75 -6.95 -6.82
N SER A 94 2.01 -7.28 -8.07
CA SER A 94 1.55 -6.52 -9.24
C SER A 94 1.08 -7.47 -10.31
N ASN A 95 0.00 -7.12 -11.00
CA ASN A 95 -0.45 -7.76 -12.23
C ASN A 95 0.02 -6.99 -13.47
N VAL A 96 0.71 -5.86 -13.29
CA VAL A 96 1.24 -5.05 -14.38
C VAL A 96 2.53 -5.69 -14.90
N PRO A 97 2.68 -5.89 -16.21
CA PRO A 97 3.90 -6.43 -16.83
C PRO A 97 5.15 -5.59 -16.52
N SER A 98 6.33 -6.21 -16.58
CA SER A 98 7.61 -5.58 -16.20
C SER A 98 8.09 -4.52 -17.19
N ASP A 99 7.65 -4.58 -18.44
CA ASP A 99 7.88 -3.58 -19.48
C ASP A 99 7.12 -2.27 -19.22
N VAL A 100 5.92 -2.36 -18.62
CA VAL A 100 5.09 -1.21 -18.25
C VAL A 100 5.50 -0.62 -16.90
N LEU A 101 5.78 -1.46 -15.90
CA LEU A 101 6.16 -1.03 -14.56
C LEU A 101 7.36 -1.82 -14.06
N LYS A 102 8.52 -1.18 -14.04
CA LYS A 102 9.77 -1.78 -13.58
C LYS A 102 9.70 -2.09 -12.08
N THR A 103 10.41 -3.13 -11.64
CA THR A 103 10.39 -3.61 -10.25
C THR A 103 10.84 -2.57 -9.24
N ASN A 104 11.83 -1.74 -9.58
CA ASN A 104 12.30 -0.64 -8.74
C ASN A 104 11.28 0.50 -8.57
N GLU A 105 10.33 0.64 -9.51
CA GLU A 105 9.29 1.67 -9.49
C GLU A 105 8.07 1.25 -8.66
N ILE A 106 7.82 -0.06 -8.52
CA ILE A 106 6.66 -0.60 -7.78
C ILE A 106 6.61 -0.05 -6.35
N ARG A 107 7.76 0.09 -5.68
CA ARG A 107 7.81 0.68 -4.33
C ARG A 107 7.39 2.15 -4.31
N LYS A 108 7.78 2.92 -5.32
CA LYS A 108 7.41 4.35 -5.47
C LYS A 108 5.92 4.48 -5.72
N VAL A 109 5.39 3.69 -6.67
CA VAL A 109 3.95 3.65 -6.97
C VAL A 109 3.13 3.24 -5.74
N TYR A 110 3.59 2.22 -5.00
CA TYR A 110 2.91 1.81 -3.77
C TYR A 110 2.93 2.89 -2.68
N ALA A 111 4.01 3.64 -2.57
CA ALA A 111 4.11 4.75 -1.61
C ALA A 111 3.08 5.86 -1.91
N MET A 112 2.76 6.10 -3.19
CA MET A 112 1.72 7.07 -3.59
C MET A 112 0.31 6.67 -3.13
N ARG A 113 0.05 5.38 -2.85
CA ARG A 113 -1.23 4.92 -2.29
C ARG A 113 -1.59 5.63 -0.98
N TRP A 114 -0.61 5.92 -0.13
CA TRP A 114 -0.83 6.66 1.10
C TRP A 114 -1.32 8.09 0.85
N GLN A 115 -0.85 8.72 -0.21
CA GLN A 115 -1.30 10.07 -0.60
C GLN A 115 -2.79 10.07 -0.96
N ILE A 116 -3.27 9.03 -1.64
CA ILE A 116 -4.70 8.86 -1.95
C ILE A 116 -5.52 8.73 -0.66
N GLU A 117 -5.06 7.95 0.32
CA GLU A 117 -5.73 7.82 1.61
C GLU A 117 -5.78 9.16 2.37
N LEU A 118 -4.71 9.97 2.31
CA LEU A 118 -4.71 11.31 2.90
C LEU A 118 -5.69 12.26 2.19
N ILE A 119 -5.80 12.18 0.87
CA ILE A 119 -6.77 12.96 0.09
C ILE A 119 -8.18 12.59 0.52
N PHE A 120 -8.54 11.31 0.58
CA PHE A 120 -9.87 10.89 1.05
C PHE A 120 -10.14 11.30 2.50
N LYS A 121 -9.14 11.21 3.37
CA LYS A 121 -9.25 11.69 4.75
C LYS A 121 -9.51 13.19 4.81
N ALA A 122 -8.79 13.98 4.01
CA ALA A 122 -9.02 15.41 3.91
C ALA A 122 -10.42 15.73 3.36
N TRP A 123 -10.90 15.03 2.35
CA TRP A 123 -12.25 15.22 1.81
C TRP A 123 -13.34 14.90 2.83
N LYS A 124 -13.14 13.89 3.67
CA LYS A 124 -14.06 13.56 4.75
C LYS A 124 -14.05 14.61 5.86
N SER A 125 -12.87 15.07 6.28
CA SER A 125 -12.75 15.99 7.41
C SER A 125 -13.05 17.46 7.05
N LEU A 126 -12.70 17.91 5.84
CA LEU A 126 -12.85 19.31 5.44
C LEU A 126 -14.13 19.58 4.64
N VAL A 127 -14.58 18.62 3.85
CA VAL A 127 -15.71 18.79 2.93
C VAL A 127 -16.90 17.91 3.33
N THR A 128 -16.71 17.02 4.32
CA THR A 128 -17.74 16.05 4.75
C THR A 128 -18.35 15.31 3.56
N ILE A 129 -17.48 14.81 2.64
CA ILE A 129 -17.90 14.26 1.34
C ILE A 129 -18.88 13.08 1.47
N ASP A 130 -18.86 12.39 2.60
CA ASP A 130 -19.70 11.24 2.95
C ASP A 130 -20.97 11.61 3.73
N GLU A 131 -21.18 12.88 4.09
CA GLU A 131 -22.38 13.34 4.82
C GLU A 131 -23.37 14.02 3.86
N PHE A 132 -24.61 13.52 3.84
CA PHE A 132 -25.69 14.06 3.01
C PHE A 132 -26.98 14.23 3.80
N ASN A 133 -27.60 15.39 3.68
CA ASN A 133 -28.81 15.74 4.43
C ASN A 133 -30.10 15.32 3.71
N SER A 134 -30.04 14.61 2.59
CA SER A 134 -31.21 14.27 1.80
C SER A 134 -31.16 12.86 1.24
N THR A 135 -32.30 12.16 1.30
CA THR A 135 -32.51 10.84 0.69
C THR A 135 -33.04 10.94 -0.74
N LYS A 136 -33.44 12.13 -1.23
CA LYS A 136 -33.90 12.32 -2.60
C LYS A 136 -32.71 12.36 -3.56
N ILE A 137 -32.71 11.49 -4.57
CA ILE A 137 -31.60 11.31 -5.53
C ILE A 137 -31.12 12.64 -6.11
N ASN A 138 -32.01 13.46 -6.65
CA ASN A 138 -31.62 14.72 -7.30
C ASN A 138 -30.93 15.70 -6.33
N ARG A 139 -31.36 15.75 -5.06
CA ARG A 139 -30.73 16.58 -4.05
C ARG A 139 -29.38 16.01 -3.62
N PHE A 140 -29.26 14.70 -3.51
CA PHE A 140 -28.01 14.02 -3.24
C PHE A 140 -26.98 14.32 -4.35
N GLU A 141 -27.38 14.21 -5.60
CA GLU A 141 -26.51 14.51 -6.75
C GLU A 141 -26.05 15.98 -6.74
N CYS A 142 -26.97 16.92 -6.54
CA CYS A 142 -26.62 18.34 -6.44
C CYS A 142 -25.61 18.61 -5.31
N GLN A 143 -25.81 18.01 -4.13
CA GLN A 143 -24.87 18.16 -3.01
C GLN A 143 -23.53 17.52 -3.31
N LEU A 144 -23.52 16.32 -3.91
CA LEU A 144 -22.29 15.64 -4.30
C LEU A 144 -21.49 16.44 -5.32
N TYR A 145 -22.13 16.89 -6.40
CA TYR A 145 -21.46 17.71 -7.42
C TYR A 145 -20.98 19.03 -6.87
N GLY A 146 -21.76 19.70 -6.00
CA GLY A 146 -21.32 20.92 -5.32
C GLY A 146 -20.05 20.70 -4.50
N LYS A 147 -19.98 19.60 -3.73
CA LYS A 147 -18.79 19.25 -2.95
C LYS A 147 -17.59 18.91 -3.86
N LEU A 148 -17.80 18.20 -4.95
CA LEU A 148 -16.73 17.88 -5.92
C LEU A 148 -16.19 19.15 -6.62
N ILE A 149 -17.07 20.06 -7.04
CA ILE A 149 -16.67 21.35 -7.62
C ILE A 149 -15.84 22.15 -6.61
N TRP A 150 -16.31 22.21 -5.35
CA TRP A 150 -15.57 22.87 -4.27
C TRP A 150 -14.16 22.30 -4.08
N ILE A 151 -14.02 20.98 -4.09
CA ILE A 151 -12.71 20.29 -4.00
C ILE A 151 -11.82 20.71 -5.18
N ILE A 152 -12.33 20.68 -6.41
CA ILE A 152 -11.55 21.03 -7.60
C ILE A 152 -11.09 22.49 -7.56
N LEU A 153 -11.96 23.41 -7.15
CA LEU A 153 -11.61 24.83 -7.01
C LEU A 153 -10.49 25.01 -5.97
N ASN A 154 -10.63 24.40 -4.80
CA ASN A 154 -9.60 24.47 -3.76
C ASN A 154 -8.27 23.88 -4.21
N LEU A 155 -8.26 22.76 -4.90
CA LEU A 155 -7.03 22.15 -5.45
C LEU A 155 -6.36 23.10 -6.47
N LYS A 156 -7.13 23.78 -7.33
CA LYS A 156 -6.59 24.76 -8.28
C LYS A 156 -6.00 25.96 -7.57
N ILE A 157 -6.71 26.53 -6.59
CA ILE A 157 -6.24 27.67 -5.80
C ILE A 157 -4.95 27.29 -5.07
N PHE A 158 -4.95 26.14 -4.37
CA PHE A 158 -3.78 25.66 -3.64
C PHE A 158 -2.57 25.43 -4.57
N SER A 159 -2.80 24.81 -5.73
CA SER A 159 -1.75 24.60 -6.74
C SER A 159 -1.18 25.90 -7.28
N TYR A 160 -2.03 26.93 -7.45
CA TYR A 160 -1.60 28.26 -7.86
C TYR A 160 -0.73 28.93 -6.78
N ILE A 161 -1.21 28.94 -5.52
CA ILE A 161 -0.47 29.49 -4.38
C ILE A 161 0.87 28.79 -4.21
N GLN A 162 0.90 27.47 -4.27
CA GLN A 162 2.12 26.67 -4.16
C GLN A 162 3.16 27.05 -5.22
N LYS A 163 2.73 27.26 -6.47
CA LYS A 163 3.63 27.71 -7.54
C LYS A 163 4.21 29.10 -7.27
N GLN A 164 3.39 30.03 -6.73
CA GLN A 164 3.85 31.38 -6.38
C GLN A 164 4.87 31.34 -5.25
N VAL A 165 4.60 30.58 -4.20
CA VAL A 165 5.50 30.41 -3.05
C VAL A 165 6.81 29.74 -3.47
N TYR A 166 6.77 28.70 -4.32
CA TYR A 166 7.96 28.02 -4.82
C TYR A 166 8.85 28.90 -5.69
N ASN A 167 8.23 29.82 -6.44
CA ASN A 167 8.97 30.77 -7.30
C ASN A 167 9.51 31.99 -6.50
N GLN A 168 9.17 32.14 -5.23
CA GLN A 168 9.65 33.21 -4.34
C GLN A 168 10.13 32.63 -2.99
N PRO A 169 11.31 31.97 -2.95
CA PRO A 169 11.83 31.34 -1.73
C PRO A 169 12.03 32.30 -0.56
N ALA A 170 12.20 33.60 -0.82
CA ALA A 170 12.33 34.64 0.23
C ALA A 170 11.06 34.85 1.09
N LEU A 171 9.89 34.39 0.67
CA LEU A 171 8.67 34.48 1.49
C LEU A 171 8.57 33.37 2.55
N ILE A 172 9.32 32.28 2.41
CA ILE A 172 9.29 31.15 3.35
C ILE A 172 10.12 31.44 4.59
N GLU A 173 11.26 32.17 4.44
CA GLU A 173 12.15 32.52 5.55
C GLU A 173 11.52 33.50 6.56
N ASN A 174 10.50 34.25 6.18
CA ASN A 174 9.83 35.22 7.05
C ASN A 174 8.57 34.68 7.74
N MET A 175 8.21 33.40 7.57
CA MET A 175 7.02 32.78 8.15
C MET A 175 7.29 31.84 9.33
N PHE A 176 8.57 31.68 9.73
CA PHE A 176 8.96 30.84 10.90
C PHE A 176 9.85 31.60 11.86
#